data_8d466913e8584c2101bbc9bd4b437c20
#
_entry.id   8d466913e8584c2101bbc9bd4b437c20
#
_cell.length_a   1.000
_cell.length_b   1.000
_cell.length_c   1.000
_cell.angle_alpha   90.00
_cell.angle_beta   90.00
_cell.angle_gamma   90.00
#
_symmetry.space_group_name_H-M   'P 1'
#
loop_
_entity.id
_entity.type
_entity.pdbx_description
1 polymer ?
#
loop_
_entity_poly.entity_id
_entity_poly.type
_entity_poly.pdbx_seq_one_letter_code
_entity_poly.pdbx_strand_id
1 'polypeptide(L)'
;MQRTVYGTENCQPILAGMARIALNARLLVANKLEGIGWFTHECFSRIAANHPEHQFLLLFDRRPDSMFDYGDHVEVKHLWPPARRPMLYDWWFDYSVTRAIRRWNADVFVSTDGFLSRRTSIPQLAVMHDLNFMHHPEW
;
A
#
# COMPACT_ATOMS: atom_id res chain seq x y z
N MET A 1 -6.64 40.62 -0.12
CA MET A 1 -6.42 39.48 0.78
C MET A 1 -7.57 38.51 0.57
N GLN A 2 -7.46 37.58 -0.39
CA GLN A 2 -8.51 36.61 -0.70
C GLN A 2 -8.22 35.32 0.05
N ARG A 3 -9.12 34.97 0.97
CA ARG A 3 -9.14 33.63 1.61
C ARG A 3 -9.70 32.63 0.60
N THR A 4 -8.88 31.71 0.13
CA THR A 4 -9.34 30.55 -0.59
C THR A 4 -10.00 29.61 0.42
N VAL A 5 -11.32 29.55 0.39
CA VAL A 5 -12.11 28.58 1.16
C VAL A 5 -12.00 27.25 0.40
N TYR A 6 -11.25 26.30 0.94
CA TYR A 6 -11.33 24.93 0.47
C TYR A 6 -12.71 24.37 0.84
N GLY A 7 -13.50 24.07 -0.17
CA GLY A 7 -14.84 23.52 0.00
C GLY A 7 -14.76 22.16 0.69
N THR A 8 -15.41 22.05 1.84
CA THR A 8 -15.67 20.81 2.57
C THR A 8 -16.90 20.12 1.99
N GLU A 9 -16.99 19.98 0.67
CA GLU A 9 -18.12 19.31 0.05
C GLU A 9 -17.82 17.83 -0.16
N ASN A 10 -18.56 16.99 0.57
CA ASN A 10 -18.71 15.56 0.40
C ASN A 10 -17.49 14.67 0.67
N CYS A 11 -16.89 14.80 1.83
CA CYS A 11 -16.26 13.63 2.45
C CYS A 11 -17.39 12.76 3.06
N GLN A 12 -18.09 12.00 2.22
CA GLN A 12 -18.93 10.93 2.75
C GLN A 12 -18.01 9.97 3.49
N PRO A 13 -18.40 9.48 4.68
CA PRO A 13 -17.64 8.43 5.35
C PRO A 13 -17.68 7.19 4.46
N ILE A 14 -16.58 6.93 3.76
CA ILE A 14 -16.43 5.84 2.79
C ILE A 14 -16.61 4.46 3.45
N LEU A 15 -16.67 4.39 4.78
CA LEU A 15 -16.61 3.14 5.50
C LEU A 15 -17.60 3.08 6.68
N ALA A 16 -18.91 3.09 6.40
CA ALA A 16 -19.91 2.62 7.35
C ALA A 16 -20.08 1.08 7.29
N GLY A 17 -19.05 0.34 6.82
CA GLY A 17 -19.09 -1.12 6.63
C GLY A 17 -17.70 -1.73 6.54
N MET A 18 -17.63 -3.03 6.32
CA MET A 18 -16.39 -3.77 6.08
C MET A 18 -15.70 -3.27 4.82
N ALA A 19 -14.46 -2.79 4.96
CA ALA A 19 -13.62 -2.37 3.85
C ALA A 19 -12.63 -3.47 3.44
N ARG A 20 -12.26 -3.48 2.17
CA ARG A 20 -11.25 -4.35 1.58
C ARG A 20 -10.02 -3.52 1.23
N ILE A 21 -8.98 -3.64 2.03
CA ILE A 21 -7.79 -2.80 1.99
C ILE A 21 -6.60 -3.61 1.45
N ALA A 22 -6.08 -3.26 0.29
CA ALA A 22 -4.89 -3.87 -0.26
C ALA A 22 -3.64 -3.09 0.16
N LEU A 23 -2.60 -3.80 0.57
CA LEU A 23 -1.39 -3.25 1.17
C LEU A 23 -0.15 -3.68 0.39
N ASN A 24 0.71 -2.73 0.02
CA ASN A 24 1.99 -3.02 -0.58
C ASN A 24 2.97 -3.54 0.49
N ALA A 25 3.25 -4.83 0.47
CA ALA A 25 4.12 -5.52 1.40
C ALA A 25 5.52 -5.84 0.82
N ARG A 26 5.91 -5.21 -0.30
CA ARG A 26 7.16 -5.46 -1.01
C ARG A 26 8.41 -5.30 -0.14
N LEU A 27 8.39 -4.34 0.81
CA LEU A 27 9.51 -4.05 1.70
C LEU A 27 9.52 -4.90 2.98
N LEU A 28 8.53 -5.76 3.18
CA LEU A 28 8.50 -6.72 4.27
C LEU A 28 9.41 -7.91 3.93
N VAL A 29 10.69 -7.78 4.27
CA VAL A 29 11.71 -8.81 4.03
C VAL A 29 12.17 -9.37 5.37
N ALA A 30 11.89 -10.64 5.63
CA ALA A 30 12.30 -11.31 6.86
C ALA A 30 13.81 -11.19 7.08
N ASN A 31 14.20 -10.95 8.32
CA ASN A 31 15.60 -10.74 8.74
C ASN A 31 16.33 -9.56 8.08
N LYS A 32 15.62 -8.74 7.31
CA LYS A 32 16.16 -7.55 6.64
C LYS A 32 15.11 -6.42 6.61
N LEU A 33 14.45 -6.16 7.72
CA LEU A 33 13.60 -4.98 7.87
C LEU A 33 14.50 -3.77 8.14
N GLU A 34 14.54 -2.86 7.18
CA GLU A 34 15.19 -1.55 7.30
C GLU A 34 14.10 -0.46 7.45
N GLY A 35 14.44 0.78 7.75
CA GLY A 35 13.57 1.90 8.06
C GLY A 35 12.12 1.81 7.56
N ILE A 36 11.91 1.90 6.25
CA ILE A 36 10.56 1.81 5.65
C ILE A 36 9.93 0.43 5.86
N GLY A 37 10.72 -0.64 5.85
CA GLY A 37 10.24 -2.00 6.14
C GLY A 37 9.70 -2.13 7.58
N TRP A 38 10.41 -1.60 8.56
CA TRP A 38 9.93 -1.53 9.96
C TRP A 38 8.68 -0.68 10.08
N PHE A 39 8.67 0.51 9.49
CA PHE A 39 7.47 1.36 9.45
C PHE A 39 6.27 0.60 8.87
N THR A 40 6.46 -0.07 7.74
CA THR A 40 5.41 -0.85 7.08
C THR A 40 4.90 -1.98 7.98
N HIS A 41 5.81 -2.74 8.61
CA HIS A 41 5.47 -3.83 9.52
C HIS A 41 4.65 -3.33 10.71
N GLU A 42 5.15 -2.32 11.40
CA GLU A 42 4.47 -1.74 12.57
C GLU A 42 3.10 -1.15 12.22
N CYS A 43 2.99 -0.43 11.10
CA CYS A 43 1.72 0.12 10.68
C CYS A 43 0.72 -0.97 10.29
N PHE A 44 1.11 -1.92 9.45
CA PHE A 44 0.17 -2.91 8.92
C PHE A 44 -0.27 -3.91 9.98
N SER A 45 0.65 -4.38 10.83
CA SER A 45 0.30 -5.27 11.94
C SER A 45 -0.68 -4.63 12.92
N ARG A 46 -0.47 -3.34 13.27
CA ARG A 46 -1.35 -2.60 14.18
C ARG A 46 -2.69 -2.27 13.55
N ILE A 47 -2.71 -1.85 12.28
CA ILE A 47 -3.97 -1.58 11.57
C ILE A 47 -4.80 -2.85 11.49
N ALA A 48 -4.21 -3.98 11.12
CA ALA A 48 -4.92 -5.26 11.09
C ALA A 48 -5.45 -5.66 12.47
N ALA A 49 -4.62 -5.57 13.52
CA ALA A 49 -5.02 -5.93 14.88
C ALA A 49 -6.14 -5.03 15.43
N ASN A 50 -6.13 -3.73 15.12
CA ASN A 50 -7.11 -2.77 15.63
C ASN A 50 -8.40 -2.71 14.81
N HIS A 51 -8.43 -3.27 13.60
CA HIS A 51 -9.55 -3.22 12.68
C HIS A 51 -9.90 -4.61 12.13
N PRO A 52 -10.26 -5.57 13.02
CA PRO A 52 -10.63 -6.92 12.60
C PRO A 52 -11.93 -6.98 11.78
N GLU A 53 -12.72 -5.90 11.76
CA GLU A 53 -13.91 -5.74 10.92
C GLU A 53 -13.60 -5.54 9.44
N HIS A 54 -12.35 -5.20 9.09
CA HIS A 54 -11.89 -5.01 7.71
C HIS A 54 -11.17 -6.25 7.19
N GLN A 55 -11.11 -6.39 5.87
CA GLN A 55 -10.31 -7.40 5.19
C GLN A 55 -9.06 -6.76 4.60
N PHE A 56 -7.93 -7.43 4.75
CA PHE A 56 -6.65 -6.95 4.26
C PHE A 56 -6.04 -7.92 3.26
N LEU A 57 -5.38 -7.39 2.24
CA LEU A 57 -4.61 -8.16 1.26
C LEU A 57 -3.19 -7.63 1.21
N LEU A 58 -2.23 -8.41 1.69
CA LEU A 58 -0.80 -8.10 1.59
C LEU A 58 -0.26 -8.59 0.24
N LEU A 59 0.32 -7.67 -0.53
CA LEU A 59 0.89 -7.94 -1.84
C LEU A 59 2.42 -7.96 -1.77
N PHE A 60 3.00 -9.14 -1.96
CA PHE A 60 4.45 -9.36 -1.95
C PHE A 60 5.00 -9.54 -3.36
N ASP A 61 6.23 -9.07 -3.61
CA ASP A 61 7.01 -9.33 -4.82
C ASP A 61 7.90 -10.58 -4.70
N ARG A 62 7.81 -11.27 -3.57
CA ARG A 62 8.56 -12.47 -3.22
C ARG A 62 7.73 -13.38 -2.34
N ARG A 63 8.23 -14.59 -2.08
CA ARG A 63 7.56 -15.50 -1.16
C ARG A 63 7.51 -14.86 0.23
N PRO A 64 6.32 -14.70 0.83
CA PRO A 64 6.16 -14.12 2.15
C PRO A 64 6.73 -15.05 3.22
N ASP A 65 7.23 -14.48 4.30
CA ASP A 65 7.63 -15.19 5.51
C ASP A 65 6.47 -15.24 6.50
N SER A 66 6.42 -16.30 7.31
CA SER A 66 5.37 -16.50 8.33
C SER A 66 5.34 -15.41 9.40
N MET A 67 6.43 -14.67 9.62
CA MET A 67 6.44 -13.54 10.55
C MET A 67 5.49 -12.40 10.14
N PHE A 68 5.02 -12.37 8.89
CA PHE A 68 4.07 -11.38 8.38
C PHE A 68 2.62 -11.91 8.33
N ASP A 69 2.33 -12.93 9.13
CA ASP A 69 0.97 -13.37 9.39
C ASP A 69 0.33 -12.45 10.44
N TYR A 70 -0.66 -11.65 10.02
CA TYR A 70 -1.33 -10.67 10.88
C TYR A 70 -2.76 -11.10 11.26
N GLY A 71 -3.12 -12.35 11.02
CA GLY A 71 -4.40 -12.94 11.42
C GLY A 71 -5.32 -13.37 10.27
N ASP A 72 -6.42 -14.04 10.62
CA ASP A 72 -7.31 -14.72 9.68
C ASP A 72 -8.04 -13.80 8.67
N HIS A 73 -8.16 -12.51 8.98
CA HIS A 73 -8.75 -11.49 8.11
C HIS A 73 -7.72 -10.82 7.18
N VAL A 74 -6.48 -11.32 7.18
CA VAL A 74 -5.38 -10.85 6.34
C VAL A 74 -4.97 -11.93 5.34
N GLU A 75 -5.31 -11.71 4.09
CA GLU A 75 -4.90 -12.56 2.97
C GLU A 75 -3.51 -12.14 2.47
N VAL A 76 -2.67 -13.09 2.13
CA VAL A 76 -1.32 -12.85 1.62
C VAL A 76 -1.19 -13.35 0.19
N LYS A 77 -0.63 -12.54 -0.70
CA LYS A 77 -0.46 -12.87 -2.11
C LYS A 77 0.91 -12.53 -2.64
N HIS A 78 1.55 -13.52 -3.24
CA HIS A 78 2.80 -13.33 -3.99
C HIS A 78 2.48 -12.98 -5.45
N LEU A 79 3.03 -11.87 -5.94
CA LEU A 79 2.87 -11.40 -7.31
C LEU A 79 4.18 -11.48 -8.06
N TRP A 80 4.11 -11.98 -9.30
CA TRP A 80 5.24 -12.02 -10.22
C TRP A 80 5.13 -10.88 -11.26
N PRO A 81 6.21 -10.33 -11.80
CA PRO A 81 7.63 -10.57 -11.52
C PRO A 81 8.09 -9.88 -10.22
N PRO A 82 9.20 -10.31 -9.61
CA PRO A 82 9.75 -9.63 -8.44
C PRO A 82 10.22 -8.22 -8.82
N ALA A 83 9.78 -7.21 -8.07
CA ALA A 83 10.07 -5.79 -8.29
C ALA A 83 11.48 -5.42 -7.77
N ARG A 84 12.54 -6.05 -8.31
CA ARG A 84 13.94 -5.85 -7.88
C ARG A 84 14.75 -4.93 -8.79
N ARG A 85 14.22 -4.58 -9.96
CA ARG A 85 14.87 -3.71 -10.95
C ARG A 85 13.91 -2.58 -11.32
N PRO A 86 14.38 -1.37 -11.63
CA PRO A 86 13.52 -0.23 -11.94
C PRO A 86 12.45 -0.52 -13.00
N MET A 87 12.82 -1.18 -14.10
CA MET A 87 11.88 -1.57 -15.16
C MET A 87 10.77 -2.52 -14.67
N LEU A 88 11.06 -3.35 -13.66
CA LEU A 88 10.09 -4.29 -13.10
C LEU A 88 9.17 -3.62 -12.07
N TYR A 89 9.50 -2.44 -11.53
CA TYR A 89 8.60 -1.69 -10.65
C TYR A 89 7.36 -1.24 -11.39
N ASP A 90 7.53 -0.60 -12.55
CA ASP A 90 6.40 -0.16 -13.38
C ASP A 90 5.52 -1.34 -13.77
N TRP A 91 6.13 -2.46 -14.20
CA TRP A 91 5.38 -3.66 -14.53
C TRP A 91 4.62 -4.21 -13.31
N TRP A 92 5.26 -4.31 -12.16
CA TRP A 92 4.67 -4.86 -10.95
C TRP A 92 3.48 -4.02 -10.47
N PHE A 93 3.64 -2.69 -10.37
CA PHE A 93 2.56 -1.80 -9.93
C PHE A 93 1.45 -1.66 -10.97
N ASP A 94 1.79 -1.43 -12.24
CA ASP A 94 0.82 -1.11 -13.27
C ASP A 94 0.04 -2.34 -13.76
N TYR A 95 0.60 -3.55 -13.68
CA TYR A 95 -0.06 -4.77 -14.15
C TYR A 95 -0.35 -5.76 -13.03
N SER A 96 0.65 -6.20 -12.28
CA SER A 96 0.48 -7.27 -11.29
C SER A 96 -0.37 -6.81 -10.10
N VAL A 97 -0.04 -5.67 -9.50
CA VAL A 97 -0.83 -5.06 -8.41
C VAL A 97 -2.21 -4.70 -8.91
N THR A 98 -2.31 -3.97 -10.02
CA THR A 98 -3.60 -3.54 -10.60
C THR A 98 -4.55 -4.73 -10.83
N ARG A 99 -4.03 -5.83 -11.39
CA ARG A 99 -4.83 -7.05 -11.61
C ARG A 99 -5.25 -7.70 -10.28
N ALA A 100 -4.34 -7.73 -9.31
CA ALA A 100 -4.62 -8.35 -8.00
C ALA A 100 -5.70 -7.58 -7.24
N ILE A 101 -5.57 -6.25 -7.10
CA ILE A 101 -6.52 -5.41 -6.37
C ILE A 101 -7.90 -5.37 -7.03
N ARG A 102 -7.96 -5.36 -8.37
CA ARG A 102 -9.24 -5.45 -9.11
C ARG A 102 -9.93 -6.80 -8.88
N ARG A 103 -9.21 -7.92 -8.99
CA ARG A 103 -9.77 -9.25 -8.79
C ARG A 103 -10.23 -9.50 -7.35
N TRP A 104 -9.54 -8.90 -6.41
CA TRP A 104 -9.87 -8.99 -5.00
C TRP A 104 -10.97 -7.98 -4.60
N ASN A 105 -11.40 -7.07 -5.50
CA ASN A 105 -12.34 -5.97 -5.26
C ASN A 105 -11.89 -5.09 -4.09
N ALA A 106 -10.65 -4.61 -4.13
CA ALA A 106 -10.15 -3.69 -3.14
C ALA A 106 -10.88 -2.34 -3.22
N ASP A 107 -11.21 -1.77 -2.06
CA ASP A 107 -11.76 -0.41 -1.95
C ASP A 107 -10.65 0.66 -1.97
N VAL A 108 -9.46 0.29 -1.47
CA VAL A 108 -8.29 1.16 -1.45
C VAL A 108 -7.00 0.34 -1.54
N PHE A 109 -5.98 0.91 -2.16
CA PHE A 109 -4.62 0.39 -2.16
C PHE A 109 -3.68 1.33 -1.40
N VAL A 110 -2.92 0.80 -0.43
CA VAL A 110 -1.99 1.57 0.41
C VAL A 110 -0.57 1.13 0.12
N SER A 111 0.30 2.11 -0.16
CA SER A 111 1.72 1.89 -0.44
C SER A 111 2.59 2.76 0.47
N THR A 112 3.48 2.13 1.20
CA THR A 112 4.38 2.79 2.16
C THR A 112 5.76 3.13 1.56
N ASP A 113 6.00 2.79 0.31
CA ASP A 113 7.28 3.06 -0.38
C ASP A 113 7.20 4.15 -1.47
N GLY A 114 6.07 4.88 -1.51
CA GLY A 114 5.86 6.00 -2.43
C GLY A 114 5.47 5.60 -3.86
N PHE A 115 5.47 4.30 -4.21
CA PHE A 115 5.08 3.85 -5.55
C PHE A 115 3.59 3.49 -5.62
N LEU A 116 2.94 3.89 -6.70
CA LEU A 116 1.53 3.65 -6.99
C LEU A 116 1.34 3.09 -8.40
N SER A 117 0.18 2.48 -8.66
CA SER A 117 -0.21 2.09 -10.01
C SER A 117 -0.76 3.29 -10.77
N ARG A 118 -0.35 3.45 -12.03
CA ARG A 118 -0.89 4.43 -12.97
C ARG A 118 -2.09 3.89 -13.77
N ARG A 119 -2.45 2.62 -13.58
CA ARG A 119 -3.45 1.90 -14.41
C ARG A 119 -4.68 1.43 -13.64
N THR A 120 -4.87 1.92 -12.43
CA THR A 120 -6.06 1.61 -11.65
C THR A 120 -6.89 2.85 -11.34
N SER A 121 -8.21 2.69 -11.27
CA SER A 121 -9.14 3.70 -10.77
C SER A 121 -9.48 3.51 -9.28
N ILE A 122 -8.99 2.43 -8.67
CA ILE A 122 -9.16 2.19 -7.23
C ILE A 122 -8.37 3.30 -6.49
N PRO A 123 -8.97 3.94 -5.49
CA PRO A 123 -8.29 4.93 -4.66
C PRO A 123 -6.97 4.40 -4.10
N GLN A 124 -5.94 5.24 -4.10
CA GLN A 124 -4.62 4.86 -3.64
C GLN A 124 -4.08 5.86 -2.62
N LEU A 125 -3.42 5.36 -1.59
CA LEU A 125 -2.72 6.14 -0.59
C LEU A 125 -1.22 5.83 -0.65
N ALA A 126 -0.39 6.86 -0.87
CA ALA A 126 1.05 6.74 -0.76
C ALA A 126 1.58 7.42 0.50
N VAL A 127 2.53 6.80 1.16
CA VAL A 127 3.30 7.42 2.23
C VAL A 127 4.62 7.94 1.65
N MET A 128 4.88 9.22 1.84
CA MET A 128 6.15 9.86 1.47
C MET A 128 6.99 10.05 2.73
N HIS A 129 8.15 9.39 2.77
CA HIS A 129 9.03 9.43 3.95
C HIS A 129 10.01 10.61 3.93
N ASP A 130 10.27 11.15 2.74
CA ASP A 130 11.27 12.18 2.53
C ASP A 130 10.83 13.12 1.41
N LEU A 131 11.08 14.41 1.58
CA LEU A 131 10.83 15.45 0.60
C LEU A 131 12.13 16.14 0.14
N ASN A 132 13.29 15.51 0.36
CA ASN A 132 14.59 16.07 -0.01
C ASN A 132 14.69 16.44 -1.49
N PHE A 133 14.05 15.66 -2.37
CA PHE A 133 13.98 15.97 -3.80
C PHE A 133 13.32 17.32 -4.12
N MET A 134 12.50 17.87 -3.20
CA MET A 134 11.93 19.22 -3.36
C MET A 134 12.93 20.32 -3.00
N HIS A 135 13.88 20.02 -2.13
CA HIS A 135 14.92 20.96 -1.70
C HIS A 135 16.19 20.84 -2.53
N HIS A 136 16.42 19.69 -3.13
CA HIS A 136 17.60 19.34 -3.92
C HIS A 136 17.20 18.69 -5.25
N PRO A 137 16.59 19.46 -6.19
CA PRO A 137 16.11 18.92 -7.46
C PRO A 137 17.23 18.44 -8.40
N GLU A 138 18.47 18.68 -8.03
CA GLU A 138 19.69 18.23 -8.74
C GLU A 138 20.13 16.80 -8.39
N TRP A 139 19.48 16.12 -7.46
CA TRP A 139 19.80 14.77 -7.00
C TRP A 139 18.96 13.68 -7.71
#